data_30940f8e6b85a8ac3f1cd404397baf9b
#
_entry.id   30940f8e6b85a8ac3f1cd404397baf9b
#
_cell.length_a   1.000
_cell.length_b   1.000
_cell.length_c   1.000
_cell.angle_alpha   90.00
_cell.angle_beta   90.00
_cell.angle_gamma   90.00
#
_symmetry.space_group_name_H-M   'P 1'
#
loop_
_entity.id
_entity.type
_entity.pdbx_description
1 polymer ?
#
loop_
_entity_poly.entity_id
_entity_poly.type
_entity_poly.pdbx_seq_one_letter_code
_entity_poly.pdbx_strand_id
1 'polypeptide(L)'
;TLMRSSAASDVYKRQQYGCGLGMETKKNNIEFIPKFEKSFLLPRYWGAWLGVFAFAGIALTPPSFRDPILGKLGRAVGRLAKSSRRRAQINLLYCFPEKSEQEREAIIDEMYMSAPQAMVMMAELGLRDPAHILSRVDWQGKEIIEEMQRNNEKVIFLVPHAWGVDIPAMLMASGGQKMAAMFHNQGNPVFDYVWNTVRRRFGGRMHARNDGIKPFIQSVRQGYWGYYLPDQDHGAEHSEFVDFFATYKATLPAIGRLMKVCRARVVPLFPVYDGKTHRLTVLVRPPMDDLLDADDRTIARRMNEEVEIFVKPHTEQYTWILKLLKTRKPGEIEPYKRKELFPKKK
;
A
#
# COMPACT_ATOMS: atom_id res chain seq x y z
N THR A 1 28.67 -34.18 18.25
CA THR A 1 28.06 -33.61 17.03
C THR A 1 26.68 -33.00 17.34
N LEU A 2 26.64 -31.97 18.15
CA LEU A 2 25.44 -31.23 18.50
C LEU A 2 25.90 -29.85 18.92
N MET A 3 25.92 -28.86 18.03
CA MET A 3 25.99 -27.45 18.30
C MET A 3 25.97 -26.66 16.97
N ARG A 4 24.79 -26.31 16.46
CA ARG A 4 24.51 -25.20 15.55
C ARG A 4 23.00 -25.04 15.33
N SER A 5 22.28 -24.62 16.39
CA SER A 5 20.85 -24.32 16.30
C SER A 5 20.40 -23.18 17.23
N SER A 6 21.29 -22.35 17.78
CA SER A 6 20.89 -21.33 18.75
C SER A 6 20.88 -19.89 18.23
N ALA A 7 21.52 -19.60 17.09
CA ALA A 7 21.65 -18.22 16.61
C ALA A 7 20.38 -17.67 15.93
N ALA A 8 19.54 -18.50 15.34
CA ALA A 8 18.30 -18.04 14.69
C ALA A 8 17.17 -17.78 15.70
N SER A 9 17.17 -18.49 16.82
CA SER A 9 16.21 -18.32 17.92
C SER A 9 16.43 -17.03 18.71
N ASP A 10 17.69 -16.58 18.85
CA ASP A 10 18.02 -15.37 19.62
C ASP A 10 17.74 -14.06 18.88
N VAL A 11 17.78 -14.07 17.53
CA VAL A 11 17.36 -12.88 16.74
C VAL A 11 15.84 -12.70 16.81
N TYR A 12 15.08 -13.78 16.86
CA TYR A 12 13.61 -13.72 17.01
C TYR A 12 13.18 -13.27 18.40
N LYS A 13 13.92 -13.66 19.45
CA LYS A 13 13.64 -13.23 20.83
C LYS A 13 14.03 -11.77 21.11
N ARG A 14 15.06 -11.22 20.47
CA ARG A 14 15.46 -9.82 20.65
C ARG A 14 14.53 -8.80 19.98
N GLN A 15 13.71 -9.22 19.02
CA GLN A 15 12.64 -8.37 18.45
C GLN A 15 11.39 -8.30 19.34
N GLN A 16 11.24 -9.16 20.34
CA GLN A 16 10.12 -9.14 21.28
C GLN A 16 10.30 -8.22 22.50
N TYR A 17 11.52 -7.71 22.76
CA TYR A 17 11.81 -6.93 23.97
C TYR A 17 12.28 -5.49 23.72
N GLY A 18 11.91 -4.90 22.58
CA GLY A 18 12.26 -3.53 22.25
C GLY A 18 11.05 -2.68 21.88
N CYS A 19 10.26 -2.32 22.81
CA CYS A 19 9.36 -1.18 22.98
C CYS A 19 8.04 -1.60 23.65
N GLY A 20 8.12 -1.91 24.93
CA GLY A 20 6.96 -2.06 25.79
C GLY A 20 6.38 -0.68 26.13
N LEU A 21 5.51 -0.16 25.27
CA LEU A 21 4.52 0.84 25.64
C LEU A 21 3.16 0.18 25.49
N GLY A 22 2.48 0.04 26.61
CA GLY A 22 1.31 -0.76 26.82
C GLY A 22 0.19 -0.54 25.79
N MET A 23 0.07 -1.46 24.87
CA MET A 23 -1.19 -1.73 24.20
C MET A 23 -1.81 -2.95 24.86
N GLU A 24 -2.70 -2.75 25.83
CA GLU A 24 -3.61 -3.80 26.27
C GLU A 24 -4.50 -4.18 25.08
N THR A 25 -4.09 -5.16 24.30
CA THR A 25 -4.97 -5.86 23.38
C THR A 25 -5.93 -6.70 24.23
N LYS A 26 -7.09 -6.13 24.57
CA LYS A 26 -8.21 -6.94 25.05
C LYS A 26 -8.48 -7.98 23.95
N LYS A 27 -8.38 -9.26 24.28
CA LYS A 27 -8.54 -10.45 23.40
C LYS A 27 -9.85 -10.51 22.59
N ASN A 28 -10.71 -9.49 22.67
CA ASN A 28 -12.00 -9.40 21.97
C ASN A 28 -12.13 -8.17 21.04
N ASN A 29 -11.09 -7.35 20.88
CA ASN A 29 -11.19 -6.22 19.94
C ASN A 29 -10.78 -6.67 18.54
N ILE A 30 -11.77 -6.78 17.66
CA ILE A 30 -11.62 -7.15 16.25
C ILE A 30 -10.92 -6.04 15.44
N GLU A 31 -10.81 -4.82 15.97
CA GLU A 31 -10.27 -3.67 15.24
C GLU A 31 -9.27 -2.85 16.07
N PHE A 32 -8.32 -2.25 15.37
CA PHE A 32 -7.39 -1.28 15.95
C PHE A 32 -8.08 0.09 16.08
N ILE A 33 -8.07 0.66 17.28
CA ILE A 33 -8.57 2.01 17.55
C ILE A 33 -7.38 2.88 17.96
N PRO A 34 -6.99 3.89 17.15
CA PRO A 34 -5.91 4.79 17.51
C PRO A 34 -6.28 5.56 18.78
N LYS A 35 -5.40 5.54 19.77
CA LYS A 35 -5.60 6.28 21.02
C LYS A 35 -4.56 7.39 21.13
N PHE A 36 -5.03 8.58 21.49
CA PHE A 36 -4.13 9.67 21.84
C PHE A 36 -3.47 9.40 23.19
N GLU A 37 -2.15 9.45 23.24
CA GLU A 37 -1.38 9.32 24.47
C GLU A 37 -0.78 10.66 24.87
N LYS A 38 -0.81 10.99 26.19
CA LYS A 38 -0.19 12.22 26.73
C LYS A 38 1.31 12.29 26.41
N SER A 39 1.96 11.13 26.26
CA SER A 39 3.35 11.01 25.85
C SER A 39 3.64 11.67 24.48
N PHE A 40 2.64 11.79 23.58
CA PHE A 40 2.78 12.44 22.27
C PHE A 40 3.01 13.95 22.37
N LEU A 41 2.76 14.56 23.52
CA LEU A 41 3.02 15.99 23.78
C LEU A 41 4.46 16.27 24.22
N LEU A 42 5.25 15.25 24.47
CA LEU A 42 6.65 15.43 24.91
C LEU A 42 7.50 16.13 23.82
N PRO A 43 8.51 16.93 24.20
CA PRO A 43 9.34 17.71 23.27
C PRO A 43 9.94 16.90 22.12
N ARG A 44 10.27 15.62 22.35
CA ARG A 44 10.79 14.71 21.31
C ARG A 44 9.84 14.51 20.11
N TYR A 45 8.55 14.83 20.25
CA TYR A 45 7.55 14.71 19.19
C TYR A 45 7.09 16.04 18.59
N TRP A 46 7.59 17.18 19.08
CA TRP A 46 7.18 18.49 18.57
C TRP A 46 7.47 18.65 17.07
N GLY A 47 8.62 18.13 16.60
CA GLY A 47 8.95 18.13 15.17
C GLY A 47 7.94 17.30 14.34
N ALA A 48 7.45 16.18 14.88
CA ALA A 48 6.41 15.39 14.22
C ALA A 48 5.08 16.16 14.15
N TRP A 49 4.67 16.82 15.24
CA TRP A 49 3.48 17.66 15.25
C TRP A 49 3.58 18.86 14.31
N LEU A 50 4.74 19.54 14.29
CA LEU A 50 4.98 20.61 13.33
C LEU A 50 4.81 20.12 11.88
N GLY A 51 5.34 18.93 11.57
CA GLY A 51 5.14 18.28 10.27
C GLY A 51 3.68 17.97 9.97
N VAL A 52 2.93 17.44 10.95
CA VAL A 52 1.48 17.14 10.83
C VAL A 52 0.69 18.43 10.57
N PHE A 53 0.92 19.50 11.33
CA PHE A 53 0.21 20.77 11.15
C PHE A 53 0.57 21.46 9.83
N ALA A 54 1.85 21.43 9.44
CA ALA A 54 2.29 21.96 8.15
C ALA A 54 1.61 21.20 6.99
N PHE A 55 1.58 19.87 7.07
CA PHE A 55 0.93 19.02 6.07
C PHE A 55 -0.58 19.23 6.02
N ALA A 56 -1.24 19.38 7.17
CA ALA A 56 -2.65 19.72 7.28
C ALA A 56 -2.95 21.11 6.67
N GLY A 57 -2.12 22.11 6.96
CA GLY A 57 -2.22 23.44 6.37
C GLY A 57 -2.11 23.42 4.84
N ILE A 58 -1.12 22.68 4.32
CA ILE A 58 -0.96 22.47 2.86
C ILE A 58 -2.19 21.77 2.27
N ALA A 59 -2.76 20.78 2.94
CA ALA A 59 -3.95 20.06 2.48
C ALA A 59 -5.18 20.98 2.34
N LEU A 60 -5.22 22.08 3.07
CA LEU A 60 -6.31 23.06 2.99
C LEU A 60 -6.11 24.12 1.89
N THR A 61 -4.96 24.15 1.22
CA THR A 61 -4.72 25.06 0.08
C THR A 61 -5.30 24.52 -1.23
N PRO A 62 -5.64 25.36 -2.21
CA PRO A 62 -6.15 24.92 -3.51
C PRO A 62 -5.14 23.98 -4.22
N PRO A 63 -5.61 22.89 -4.84
CA PRO A 63 -4.74 21.94 -5.56
C PRO A 63 -3.90 22.59 -6.64
N SER A 64 -4.45 23.52 -7.40
CA SER A 64 -3.75 24.25 -8.46
C SER A 64 -2.51 25.01 -7.97
N PHE A 65 -2.50 25.42 -6.71
CA PHE A 65 -1.36 26.10 -6.09
C PHE A 65 -0.38 25.10 -5.46
N ARG A 66 -0.89 24.15 -4.67
CA ARG A 66 -0.05 23.25 -3.89
C ARG A 66 0.64 22.15 -4.73
N ASP A 67 -0.06 21.58 -5.73
CA ASP A 67 0.44 20.41 -6.45
C ASP A 67 1.70 20.68 -7.27
N PRO A 68 1.85 21.82 -7.98
CA PRO A 68 3.10 22.16 -8.65
C PRO A 68 4.29 22.30 -7.67
N ILE A 69 4.03 22.85 -6.49
CA ILE A 69 5.07 23.03 -5.44
C ILE A 69 5.44 21.66 -4.87
N LEU A 70 4.45 20.86 -4.48
CA LEU A 70 4.65 19.52 -3.93
C LEU A 70 5.34 18.59 -4.92
N GLY A 71 5.00 18.67 -6.20
CA GLY A 71 5.66 17.90 -7.24
C GLY A 71 7.15 18.21 -7.36
N LYS A 72 7.52 19.51 -7.40
CA LYS A 72 8.92 19.94 -7.42
C LYS A 72 9.67 19.51 -6.14
N LEU A 73 9.04 19.67 -4.99
CA LEU A 73 9.62 19.25 -3.70
C LEU A 73 9.78 17.73 -3.65
N GLY A 74 8.78 16.98 -4.06
CA GLY A 74 8.83 15.51 -4.12
C GLY A 74 9.98 15.02 -5.00
N ARG A 75 10.15 15.60 -6.20
CA ARG A 75 11.29 15.30 -7.09
C ARG A 75 12.62 15.59 -6.41
N ALA A 76 12.76 16.75 -5.74
CA ALA A 76 13.99 17.11 -5.04
C ALA A 76 14.31 16.12 -3.90
N VAL A 77 13.32 15.79 -3.07
CA VAL A 77 13.43 14.77 -2.02
C VAL A 77 13.80 13.39 -2.61
N GLY A 78 13.19 13.01 -3.73
CA GLY A 78 13.49 11.77 -4.43
C GLY A 78 14.95 11.66 -4.89
N ARG A 79 15.54 12.76 -5.31
CA ARG A 79 16.97 12.83 -5.69
C ARG A 79 17.91 12.67 -4.48
N LEU A 80 17.49 13.14 -3.31
CA LEU A 80 18.23 13.00 -2.06
C LEU A 80 18.04 11.62 -1.42
N ALA A 81 16.93 10.93 -1.69
CA ALA A 81 16.55 9.66 -1.10
C ALA A 81 17.28 8.46 -1.74
N LYS A 82 18.62 8.47 -1.70
CA LYS A 82 19.51 7.53 -2.42
C LYS A 82 19.12 6.06 -2.27
N SER A 83 18.75 5.62 -1.08
CA SER A 83 18.43 4.20 -0.81
C SER A 83 17.12 3.76 -1.45
N SER A 84 16.04 4.55 -1.35
CA SER A 84 14.75 4.24 -1.95
C SER A 84 14.78 4.42 -3.47
N ARG A 85 15.48 5.45 -3.98
CA ARG A 85 15.70 5.63 -5.42
C ARG A 85 16.45 4.45 -6.04
N ARG A 86 17.52 3.95 -5.38
CA ARG A 86 18.22 2.74 -5.83
C ARG A 86 17.31 1.51 -5.89
N ARG A 87 16.38 1.34 -4.94
CA ARG A 87 15.40 0.25 -5.02
C ARG A 87 14.49 0.40 -6.23
N ALA A 88 13.99 1.61 -6.49
CA ALA A 88 13.16 1.88 -7.66
C ALA A 88 13.93 1.63 -8.97
N GLN A 89 15.18 2.08 -9.09
CA GLN A 89 16.05 1.81 -10.24
C GLN A 89 16.20 0.30 -10.49
N ILE A 90 16.45 -0.50 -9.44
CA ILE A 90 16.58 -1.95 -9.56
C ILE A 90 15.25 -2.57 -10.01
N ASN A 91 14.13 -2.21 -9.39
CA ASN A 91 12.83 -2.74 -9.78
C ASN A 91 12.52 -2.43 -11.24
N LEU A 92 12.69 -1.19 -11.67
CA LEU A 92 12.44 -0.79 -13.06
C LEU A 92 13.39 -1.45 -14.05
N LEU A 93 14.67 -1.65 -13.70
CA LEU A 93 15.63 -2.36 -14.53
C LEU A 93 15.20 -3.80 -14.81
N TYR A 94 14.67 -4.50 -13.78
CA TYR A 94 14.21 -5.88 -13.92
C TYR A 94 12.83 -5.99 -14.57
N CYS A 95 11.94 -5.05 -14.29
CA CYS A 95 10.56 -5.10 -14.79
C CYS A 95 10.42 -4.52 -16.20
N PHE A 96 11.28 -3.57 -16.59
CA PHE A 96 11.25 -2.88 -17.90
C PHE A 96 12.68 -2.74 -18.46
N PRO A 97 13.34 -3.87 -18.77
CA PRO A 97 14.70 -3.87 -19.31
C PRO A 97 14.78 -3.18 -20.69
N GLU A 98 13.67 -3.15 -21.44
CA GLU A 98 13.55 -2.50 -22.75
C GLU A 98 13.62 -0.98 -22.67
N LYS A 99 13.29 -0.37 -21.51
CA LYS A 99 13.37 1.08 -21.32
C LYS A 99 14.82 1.52 -21.12
N SER A 100 15.20 2.62 -21.70
CA SER A 100 16.48 3.26 -21.44
C SER A 100 16.63 3.71 -19.97
N GLU A 101 17.86 3.94 -19.53
CA GLU A 101 18.11 4.48 -18.19
C GLU A 101 17.39 5.83 -17.98
N GLN A 102 17.39 6.69 -19.02
CA GLN A 102 16.71 7.98 -18.95
C GLN A 102 15.21 7.87 -18.77
N GLU A 103 14.56 6.93 -19.47
CA GLU A 103 13.13 6.68 -19.30
C GLU A 103 12.80 6.13 -17.90
N ARG A 104 13.60 5.21 -17.38
CA ARG A 104 13.42 4.70 -16.00
C ARG A 104 13.62 5.79 -14.95
N GLU A 105 14.61 6.67 -15.14
CA GLU A 105 14.84 7.81 -14.24
C GLU A 105 13.69 8.83 -14.31
N ALA A 106 13.11 9.06 -15.49
CA ALA A 106 11.92 9.91 -15.64
C ALA A 106 10.72 9.34 -14.87
N ILE A 107 10.46 8.03 -14.99
CA ILE A 107 9.40 7.34 -14.20
C ILE A 107 9.63 7.53 -12.71
N ILE A 108 10.87 7.38 -12.23
CA ILE A 108 11.20 7.56 -10.81
C ILE A 108 10.96 9.01 -10.38
N ASP A 109 11.39 9.99 -11.18
CA ASP A 109 11.16 11.40 -10.87
C ASP A 109 9.66 11.73 -10.79
N GLU A 110 8.85 11.22 -11.73
CA GLU A 110 7.39 11.39 -11.73
C GLU A 110 6.73 10.67 -10.56
N MET A 111 7.17 9.46 -10.21
CA MET A 111 6.70 8.75 -9.01
C MET A 111 6.93 9.58 -7.73
N TYR A 112 8.11 10.20 -7.59
CA TYR A 112 8.37 11.06 -6.43
C TYR A 112 7.61 12.39 -6.48
N MET A 113 7.21 12.87 -7.66
CA MET A 113 6.34 14.04 -7.79
C MET A 113 4.91 13.73 -7.38
N SER A 114 4.36 12.62 -7.85
CA SER A 114 2.97 12.22 -7.55
C SER A 114 2.75 11.82 -6.08
N ALA A 115 3.80 11.33 -5.42
CA ALA A 115 3.72 10.86 -4.03
C ALA A 115 3.13 11.91 -3.05
N PRO A 116 3.74 13.09 -2.86
CA PRO A 116 3.21 14.09 -1.94
C PRO A 116 1.87 14.68 -2.41
N GLN A 117 1.62 14.73 -3.72
CA GLN A 117 0.36 15.23 -4.27
C GLN A 117 -0.81 14.29 -3.90
N ALA A 118 -0.66 12.98 -4.09
CA ALA A 118 -1.66 12.00 -3.71
C ALA A 118 -1.84 11.92 -2.18
N MET A 119 -0.73 11.94 -1.43
CA MET A 119 -0.80 11.92 0.04
C MET A 119 -1.50 13.15 0.62
N VAL A 120 -1.32 14.32 0.03
CA VAL A 120 -2.00 15.54 0.49
C VAL A 120 -3.48 15.53 0.15
N MET A 121 -3.89 14.90 -0.96
CA MET A 121 -5.31 14.67 -1.26
C MET A 121 -5.97 13.75 -0.20
N MET A 122 -5.26 12.73 0.27
CA MET A 122 -5.74 11.91 1.37
C MET A 122 -5.91 12.73 2.67
N ALA A 123 -4.94 13.60 2.99
CA ALA A 123 -5.05 14.49 4.15
C ALA A 123 -6.21 15.48 4.01
N GLU A 124 -6.42 16.01 2.82
CA GLU A 124 -7.58 16.88 2.50
C GLU A 124 -8.90 16.13 2.74
N LEU A 125 -9.02 14.88 2.27
CA LEU A 125 -10.18 14.02 2.55
C LEU A 125 -10.34 13.76 4.06
N GLY A 126 -9.23 13.71 4.79
CA GLY A 126 -9.21 13.62 6.25
C GLY A 126 -9.68 14.89 6.98
N LEU A 127 -9.68 16.05 6.34
CA LEU A 127 -9.95 17.35 6.99
C LEU A 127 -11.20 18.04 6.49
N ARG A 128 -11.54 17.91 5.18
CA ARG A 128 -12.67 18.59 4.53
C ARG A 128 -13.88 17.68 4.38
N ASP A 129 -15.00 18.27 4.02
CA ASP A 129 -16.16 17.51 3.56
C ASP A 129 -15.81 16.69 2.31
N PRO A 130 -16.18 15.40 2.23
CA PRO A 130 -15.92 14.56 1.06
C PRO A 130 -16.41 15.15 -0.27
N ALA A 131 -17.46 15.97 -0.26
CA ALA A 131 -17.99 16.63 -1.46
C ALA A 131 -16.93 17.45 -2.20
N HIS A 132 -15.99 18.10 -1.49
CA HIS A 132 -14.87 18.82 -2.10
C HIS A 132 -13.94 17.93 -2.90
N ILE A 133 -13.80 16.67 -2.48
CA ILE A 133 -12.92 15.71 -3.14
C ILE A 133 -13.67 15.02 -4.28
N LEU A 134 -14.92 14.62 -4.06
CA LEU A 134 -15.75 13.88 -5.03
C LEU A 134 -15.87 14.59 -6.38
N SER A 135 -15.88 15.93 -6.41
CA SER A 135 -15.88 16.72 -7.66
C SER A 135 -14.59 16.53 -8.51
N ARG A 136 -13.53 15.99 -7.91
CA ARG A 136 -12.21 15.75 -8.54
C ARG A 136 -11.87 14.25 -8.63
N VAL A 137 -12.88 13.39 -8.48
CA VAL A 137 -12.71 11.94 -8.55
C VAL A 137 -13.53 11.38 -9.70
N ASP A 138 -12.85 10.68 -10.59
CA ASP A 138 -13.45 9.94 -11.69
C ASP A 138 -13.35 8.44 -11.41
N TRP A 139 -14.45 7.71 -11.63
CA TRP A 139 -14.48 6.27 -11.47
C TRP A 139 -14.65 5.62 -12.84
N GLN A 140 -13.73 4.74 -13.22
CA GLN A 140 -13.87 3.86 -14.37
C GLN A 140 -14.21 2.45 -13.89
N GLY A 141 -15.33 1.89 -14.32
CA GLY A 141 -15.88 0.63 -13.82
C GLY A 141 -16.69 0.79 -12.54
N LYS A 142 -17.27 2.00 -12.27
CA LYS A 142 -18.09 2.27 -11.08
C LYS A 142 -19.33 1.37 -11.00
N GLU A 143 -19.89 1.03 -12.15
CA GLU A 143 -21.03 0.13 -12.31
C GLU A 143 -20.81 -1.24 -11.64
N ILE A 144 -19.56 -1.74 -11.62
CA ILE A 144 -19.18 -2.98 -10.95
C ILE A 144 -19.38 -2.85 -9.43
N ILE A 145 -18.94 -1.73 -8.86
CA ILE A 145 -19.11 -1.44 -7.42
C ILE A 145 -20.59 -1.30 -7.08
N GLU A 146 -21.33 -0.56 -7.90
CA GLU A 146 -22.75 -0.30 -7.70
C GLU A 146 -23.60 -1.60 -7.81
N GLU A 147 -23.22 -2.49 -8.73
CA GLU A 147 -23.84 -3.81 -8.86
C GLU A 147 -23.62 -4.64 -7.59
N MET A 148 -22.38 -4.71 -7.09
CA MET A 148 -22.05 -5.45 -5.88
C MET A 148 -22.75 -4.90 -4.64
N GLN A 149 -22.93 -3.57 -4.58
CA GLN A 149 -23.70 -2.93 -3.51
C GLN A 149 -25.19 -3.31 -3.58
N ARG A 150 -25.80 -3.25 -4.76
CA ARG A 150 -27.20 -3.64 -4.96
C ARG A 150 -27.46 -5.10 -4.58
N ASN A 151 -26.49 -5.98 -4.91
CA ASN A 151 -26.59 -7.42 -4.63
C ASN A 151 -26.14 -7.78 -3.20
N ASN A 152 -25.71 -6.80 -2.40
CA ASN A 152 -25.16 -6.99 -1.04
C ASN A 152 -24.03 -8.04 -1.01
N GLU A 153 -23.16 -8.01 -2.00
CA GLU A 153 -22.06 -8.96 -2.14
C GLU A 153 -20.92 -8.68 -1.17
N LYS A 154 -20.21 -9.72 -0.78
CA LYS A 154 -18.94 -9.60 -0.07
C LYS A 154 -17.82 -9.41 -1.06
N VAL A 155 -17.03 -8.36 -0.88
CA VAL A 155 -15.97 -7.95 -1.80
C VAL A 155 -14.64 -7.86 -1.07
N ILE A 156 -13.58 -8.27 -1.75
CA ILE A 156 -12.18 -7.96 -1.38
C ILE A 156 -11.55 -7.27 -2.57
N PHE A 157 -11.18 -6.00 -2.41
CA PHE A 157 -10.42 -5.30 -3.42
C PHE A 157 -8.98 -5.77 -3.44
N LEU A 158 -8.46 -6.06 -4.64
CA LEU A 158 -7.06 -6.32 -4.91
C LEU A 158 -6.42 -5.01 -5.38
N VAL A 159 -5.61 -4.38 -4.53
CA VAL A 159 -5.12 -3.02 -4.78
C VAL A 159 -3.59 -2.99 -4.78
N PRO A 160 -2.94 -2.79 -5.93
CA PRO A 160 -1.51 -2.56 -5.98
C PRO A 160 -1.10 -1.32 -5.18
N HIS A 161 0.11 -1.34 -4.58
CA HIS A 161 0.60 -0.19 -3.83
C HIS A 161 0.79 1.04 -4.72
N ALA A 162 -0.05 2.04 -4.52
CA ALA A 162 0.07 3.37 -5.10
C ALA A 162 0.12 4.43 -3.98
N TRP A 163 0.56 5.63 -4.31
CA TRP A 163 0.63 6.71 -3.31
C TRP A 163 -0.75 7.17 -2.81
N GLY A 164 -1.75 7.08 -3.69
CA GLY A 164 -3.16 7.39 -3.35
C GLY A 164 -3.96 6.20 -2.84
N VAL A 165 -3.32 5.09 -2.44
CA VAL A 165 -3.95 3.79 -2.16
C VAL A 165 -5.07 3.84 -1.12
N ASP A 166 -5.01 4.71 -0.13
CA ASP A 166 -6.02 4.82 0.92
C ASP A 166 -7.30 5.56 0.47
N ILE A 167 -7.20 6.43 -0.56
CA ILE A 167 -8.26 7.36 -0.94
C ILE A 167 -9.54 6.63 -1.40
N PRO A 168 -9.49 5.61 -2.29
CA PRO A 168 -10.71 4.92 -2.73
C PRO A 168 -11.47 4.27 -1.58
N ALA A 169 -10.75 3.62 -0.64
CA ALA A 169 -11.38 3.01 0.54
C ALA A 169 -12.07 4.05 1.44
N MET A 170 -11.43 5.21 1.64
CA MET A 170 -12.01 6.31 2.42
C MET A 170 -13.22 6.94 1.71
N LEU A 171 -13.19 7.08 0.39
CA LEU A 171 -14.32 7.58 -0.41
C LEU A 171 -15.52 6.63 -0.35
N MET A 172 -15.30 5.32 -0.52
CA MET A 172 -16.36 4.32 -0.36
C MET A 172 -16.93 4.35 1.06
N ALA A 173 -16.07 4.48 2.07
CA ALA A 173 -16.51 4.59 3.46
C ALA A 173 -17.31 5.86 3.71
N SER A 174 -16.96 7.01 3.11
CA SER A 174 -17.73 8.25 3.21
C SER A 174 -19.12 8.15 2.59
N GLY A 175 -19.30 7.27 1.60
CA GLY A 175 -20.59 6.89 1.02
C GLY A 175 -21.37 5.84 1.82
N GLY A 176 -20.89 5.45 3.01
CA GLY A 176 -21.57 4.50 3.90
C GLY A 176 -21.15 3.02 3.71
N GLN A 177 -20.25 2.72 2.77
CA GLN A 177 -19.74 1.36 2.59
C GLN A 177 -18.83 0.97 3.76
N LYS A 178 -19.13 -0.15 4.41
CA LYS A 178 -18.27 -0.69 5.48
C LYS A 178 -16.97 -1.23 4.90
N MET A 179 -15.82 -0.63 5.25
CA MET A 179 -14.51 -1.01 4.75
C MET A 179 -13.64 -1.63 5.85
N ALA A 180 -12.81 -2.61 5.49
CA ALA A 180 -11.81 -3.19 6.37
C ALA A 180 -10.46 -3.30 5.65
N ALA A 181 -9.37 -2.87 6.29
CA ALA A 181 -8.02 -2.94 5.75
C ALA A 181 -7.00 -3.41 6.78
N MET A 182 -5.89 -3.94 6.30
CA MET A 182 -4.72 -4.23 7.12
C MET A 182 -3.70 -3.10 7.00
N PHE A 183 -2.99 -2.81 8.07
CA PHE A 183 -1.94 -1.79 8.08
C PHE A 183 -0.68 -2.27 8.81
N HIS A 184 0.42 -1.59 8.53
CA HIS A 184 1.67 -1.74 9.26
C HIS A 184 1.92 -0.48 10.09
N ASN A 185 2.30 -0.66 11.36
CA ASN A 185 2.57 0.45 12.26
C ASN A 185 3.72 1.32 11.73
N GLN A 186 3.56 2.63 11.81
CA GLN A 186 4.60 3.58 11.47
C GLN A 186 5.66 3.64 12.58
N GLY A 187 6.91 3.94 12.22
CA GLY A 187 7.99 4.03 13.20
C GLY A 187 7.84 5.20 14.20
N ASN A 188 7.09 6.25 13.84
CA ASN A 188 6.78 7.37 14.73
C ASN A 188 5.33 7.26 15.21
N PRO A 189 5.10 7.18 16.54
CA PRO A 189 3.76 6.94 17.09
C PRO A 189 2.78 8.10 16.86
N VAL A 190 3.25 9.34 16.71
CA VAL A 190 2.39 10.48 16.36
C VAL A 190 1.87 10.34 14.93
N PHE A 191 2.75 10.02 13.97
CA PHE A 191 2.32 9.76 12.59
C PHE A 191 1.40 8.53 12.52
N ASP A 192 1.71 7.47 13.27
CA ASP A 192 0.87 6.28 13.32
C ASP A 192 -0.54 6.61 13.83
N TYR A 193 -0.62 7.38 14.92
CA TYR A 193 -1.89 7.86 15.48
C TYR A 193 -2.68 8.70 14.48
N VAL A 194 -2.05 9.73 13.90
CA VAL A 194 -2.73 10.66 12.97
C VAL A 194 -3.18 9.94 11.71
N TRP A 195 -2.30 9.12 11.12
CA TRP A 195 -2.58 8.40 9.88
C TRP A 195 -3.75 7.43 10.02
N ASN A 196 -3.76 6.64 11.11
CA ASN A 196 -4.85 5.71 11.37
C ASN A 196 -6.15 6.42 11.80
N THR A 197 -6.07 7.60 12.44
CA THR A 197 -7.23 8.44 12.73
C THR A 197 -7.87 8.95 11.43
N VAL A 198 -7.06 9.43 10.49
CA VAL A 198 -7.53 9.89 9.16
C VAL A 198 -8.19 8.74 8.39
N ARG A 199 -7.55 7.56 8.32
CA ARG A 199 -8.12 6.39 7.64
C ARG A 199 -9.48 5.95 8.19
N ARG A 200 -9.70 6.16 9.48
CA ARG A 200 -10.93 5.76 10.16
C ARG A 200 -12.00 6.85 10.23
N ARG A 201 -11.74 8.02 9.66
CA ARG A 201 -12.67 9.16 9.73
C ARG A 201 -14.12 8.78 9.37
N PHE A 202 -14.30 7.90 8.40
CA PHE A 202 -15.60 7.49 7.89
C PHE A 202 -16.04 6.09 8.36
N GLY A 203 -15.43 5.54 9.43
CA GLY A 203 -15.90 4.32 10.08
C GLY A 203 -15.26 3.00 9.59
N GLY A 204 -14.18 3.04 8.82
CA GLY A 204 -13.45 1.83 8.40
C GLY A 204 -12.80 1.07 9.58
N ARG A 205 -12.75 -0.27 9.50
CA ARG A 205 -11.99 -1.11 10.42
C ARG A 205 -10.54 -1.28 9.96
N MET A 206 -9.62 -1.04 10.87
CA MET A 206 -8.19 -1.25 10.64
C MET A 206 -7.67 -2.41 11.49
N HIS A 207 -6.89 -3.29 10.88
CA HIS A 207 -6.28 -4.45 11.53
C HIS A 207 -4.77 -4.37 11.43
N ALA A 208 -4.07 -4.42 12.56
CA ALA A 208 -2.62 -4.43 12.55
C ALA A 208 -2.12 -5.78 11.98
N ARG A 209 -1.12 -5.72 11.09
CA ARG A 209 -0.55 -6.95 10.48
C ARG A 209 0.04 -7.91 11.51
N ASN A 210 0.54 -7.38 12.63
CA ASN A 210 1.09 -8.19 13.72
C ASN A 210 0.03 -9.07 14.41
N ASP A 211 -1.26 -8.72 14.30
CA ASP A 211 -2.37 -9.51 14.83
C ASP A 211 -2.78 -10.66 13.89
N GLY A 212 -2.09 -10.78 12.75
CA GLY A 212 -2.37 -11.77 11.73
C GLY A 212 -3.60 -11.43 10.89
N ILE A 213 -3.98 -12.36 10.00
CA ILE A 213 -5.05 -12.14 9.01
C ILE A 213 -6.47 -12.45 9.55
N LYS A 214 -6.58 -13.18 10.66
CA LYS A 214 -7.87 -13.64 11.20
C LYS A 214 -8.86 -12.49 11.49
N PRO A 215 -8.47 -11.36 12.12
CA PRO A 215 -9.38 -10.22 12.36
C PRO A 215 -9.91 -9.60 11.07
N PHE A 216 -9.08 -9.51 10.02
CA PHE A 216 -9.49 -9.05 8.70
C PHE A 216 -10.55 -9.98 8.07
N ILE A 217 -10.28 -11.29 8.05
CA ILE A 217 -11.24 -12.31 7.58
C ILE A 217 -12.58 -12.18 8.31
N GLN A 218 -12.55 -12.02 9.64
CA GLN A 218 -13.75 -11.88 10.44
C GLN A 218 -14.56 -10.64 10.05
N SER A 219 -13.90 -9.50 9.80
CA SER A 219 -14.57 -8.29 9.33
C SER A 219 -15.23 -8.49 7.97
N VAL A 220 -14.53 -9.11 7.00
CA VAL A 220 -15.12 -9.40 5.68
C VAL A 220 -16.32 -10.33 5.80
N ARG A 221 -16.25 -11.37 6.64
CA ARG A 221 -17.38 -12.27 6.89
C ARG A 221 -18.59 -11.56 7.52
N GLN A 222 -18.35 -10.47 8.28
CA GLN A 222 -19.37 -9.61 8.88
C GLN A 222 -19.95 -8.56 7.91
N GLY A 223 -19.58 -8.61 6.62
CA GLY A 223 -20.10 -7.70 5.58
C GLY A 223 -19.30 -6.41 5.39
N TYR A 224 -18.08 -6.32 5.94
CA TYR A 224 -17.14 -5.28 5.56
C TYR A 224 -16.47 -5.66 4.24
N TRP A 225 -16.33 -4.72 3.33
CA TRP A 225 -15.53 -4.90 2.12
C TRP A 225 -14.04 -4.85 2.47
N GLY A 226 -13.32 -5.90 2.08
CA GLY A 226 -11.90 -6.02 2.35
C GLY A 226 -11.07 -5.17 1.39
N TYR A 227 -9.96 -4.62 1.87
CA TYR A 227 -8.99 -3.86 1.08
C TYR A 227 -7.63 -4.51 1.25
N TYR A 228 -7.17 -5.23 0.22
CA TYR A 228 -5.99 -6.10 0.27
C TYR A 228 -4.93 -5.67 -0.74
N LEU A 229 -3.72 -5.46 -0.26
CA LEU A 229 -2.56 -5.07 -1.08
C LEU A 229 -1.69 -6.31 -1.34
N PRO A 230 -1.63 -6.80 -2.62
CA PRO A 230 -1.08 -8.11 -2.94
C PRO A 230 0.43 -8.15 -3.16
N ASP A 231 1.06 -7.01 -3.35
CA ASP A 231 2.32 -6.87 -4.08
C ASP A 231 3.57 -6.82 -3.20
N GLN A 232 3.47 -7.00 -1.90
CA GLN A 232 4.63 -7.15 -1.03
C GLN A 232 5.27 -8.55 -1.17
N ASP A 233 6.58 -8.60 -1.05
CA ASP A 233 7.35 -9.84 -1.03
C ASP A 233 7.37 -10.42 0.40
N HIS A 234 6.67 -11.53 0.59
CA HIS A 234 6.49 -12.20 1.87
C HIS A 234 7.50 -13.32 2.14
N GLY A 235 8.48 -13.52 1.26
CA GLY A 235 9.43 -14.62 1.34
C GLY A 235 9.06 -15.80 0.46
N ALA A 236 9.87 -16.86 0.46
CA ALA A 236 9.64 -18.04 -0.36
C ALA A 236 8.58 -18.98 0.21
N GLU A 237 8.40 -18.97 1.53
CA GLU A 237 7.44 -19.84 2.20
C GLU A 237 6.01 -19.51 1.76
N HIS A 238 5.29 -20.49 1.24
CA HIS A 238 3.94 -20.37 0.69
C HIS A 238 3.78 -19.41 -0.50
N SER A 239 4.89 -18.98 -1.13
CA SER A 239 4.86 -18.14 -2.33
C SER A 239 5.18 -18.94 -3.59
N GLU A 240 4.53 -18.59 -4.69
CA GLU A 240 4.82 -19.09 -6.02
C GLU A 240 5.77 -18.15 -6.76
N PHE A 241 6.78 -18.72 -7.44
CA PHE A 241 7.63 -17.94 -8.34
C PHE A 241 6.99 -17.86 -9.72
N VAL A 242 6.30 -16.78 -9.97
CA VAL A 242 5.54 -16.52 -11.20
C VAL A 242 5.99 -15.23 -11.86
N ASP A 243 5.72 -15.11 -13.16
CA ASP A 243 6.08 -13.94 -13.95
C ASP A 243 5.52 -12.65 -13.36
N PHE A 244 6.31 -11.58 -13.46
CA PHE A 244 5.99 -10.24 -13.05
C PHE A 244 6.73 -9.25 -13.96
N PHE A 245 6.01 -8.60 -14.87
CA PHE A 245 6.57 -7.82 -15.99
C PHE A 245 7.59 -8.66 -16.80
N ALA A 246 8.80 -8.15 -17.01
CA ALA A 246 9.86 -8.87 -17.72
C ALA A 246 10.72 -9.78 -16.83
N THR A 247 10.35 -9.96 -15.57
CA THR A 247 11.05 -10.81 -14.59
C THR A 247 10.07 -11.78 -13.92
N TYR A 248 10.43 -12.30 -12.76
CA TYR A 248 9.53 -13.08 -11.91
C TYR A 248 9.57 -12.54 -10.47
N LYS A 249 8.56 -12.90 -9.68
CA LYS A 249 8.42 -12.51 -8.28
C LYS A 249 7.92 -13.68 -7.45
N ALA A 250 8.35 -13.76 -6.19
CA ALA A 250 7.73 -14.62 -5.20
C ALA A 250 6.41 -13.97 -4.76
N THR A 251 5.28 -14.54 -5.20
CA THR A 251 3.94 -14.01 -4.97
C THR A 251 3.16 -14.97 -4.08
N LEU A 252 2.66 -14.47 -2.96
CA LEU A 252 1.81 -15.23 -2.04
C LEU A 252 0.38 -15.29 -2.57
N PRO A 253 -0.17 -16.48 -2.93
CA PRO A 253 -1.51 -16.64 -3.52
C PRO A 253 -2.63 -16.55 -2.47
N ALA A 254 -2.50 -15.64 -1.49
CA ALA A 254 -3.41 -15.54 -0.35
C ALA A 254 -4.86 -15.24 -0.75
N ILE A 255 -5.05 -14.59 -1.92
CA ILE A 255 -6.37 -14.14 -2.35
C ILE A 255 -7.31 -15.32 -2.62
N GLY A 256 -6.82 -16.44 -3.18
CA GLY A 256 -7.64 -17.63 -3.41
C GLY A 256 -8.23 -18.23 -2.13
N ARG A 257 -7.40 -18.28 -1.06
CA ARG A 257 -7.87 -18.69 0.26
C ARG A 257 -8.87 -17.70 0.85
N LEU A 258 -8.61 -16.38 0.68
CA LEU A 258 -9.51 -15.33 1.16
C LEU A 258 -10.87 -15.38 0.46
N MET A 259 -10.92 -15.61 -0.86
CA MET A 259 -12.17 -15.80 -1.61
C MET A 259 -13.02 -16.91 -0.98
N LYS A 260 -12.43 -18.09 -0.77
CA LYS A 260 -13.13 -19.27 -0.22
C LYS A 260 -13.58 -19.07 1.22
N VAL A 261 -12.66 -18.60 2.10
CA VAL A 261 -12.95 -18.46 3.54
C VAL A 261 -13.94 -17.33 3.82
N CYS A 262 -13.86 -16.23 3.08
CA CYS A 262 -14.75 -15.08 3.24
C CYS A 262 -16.04 -15.22 2.43
N ARG A 263 -16.10 -16.12 1.45
CA ARG A 263 -17.14 -16.20 0.41
C ARG A 263 -17.31 -14.83 -0.24
N ALA A 264 -16.20 -14.26 -0.68
CA ALA A 264 -16.13 -12.90 -1.23
C ALA A 264 -15.60 -12.96 -2.66
N ARG A 265 -16.12 -12.07 -3.53
CA ARG A 265 -15.57 -11.83 -4.86
C ARG A 265 -14.34 -10.92 -4.76
N VAL A 266 -13.37 -11.13 -5.62
CA VAL A 266 -12.16 -10.28 -5.68
C VAL A 266 -12.26 -9.32 -6.84
N VAL A 267 -12.11 -8.04 -6.56
CA VAL A 267 -12.24 -6.95 -7.53
C VAL A 267 -10.93 -6.17 -7.59
N PRO A 268 -10.21 -6.18 -8.72
CA PRO A 268 -9.03 -5.35 -8.88
C PRO A 268 -9.38 -3.85 -8.92
N LEU A 269 -8.59 -3.04 -8.19
CA LEU A 269 -8.77 -1.59 -8.09
C LEU A 269 -7.42 -0.88 -8.04
N PHE A 270 -7.31 0.27 -8.73
CA PHE A 270 -6.09 1.06 -8.72
C PHE A 270 -6.37 2.57 -8.78
N PRO A 271 -5.81 3.38 -7.86
CA PRO A 271 -5.94 4.83 -7.90
C PRO A 271 -4.81 5.46 -8.73
N VAL A 272 -5.15 6.38 -9.60
CA VAL A 272 -4.24 7.18 -10.43
C VAL A 272 -4.45 8.65 -10.12
N TYR A 273 -3.47 9.33 -9.55
CA TYR A 273 -3.54 10.76 -9.28
C TYR A 273 -2.77 11.56 -10.36
N ASP A 274 -3.46 12.45 -11.03
CA ASP A 274 -2.85 13.38 -11.97
C ASP A 274 -2.64 14.77 -11.34
N GLY A 275 -1.40 15.08 -11.01
CA GLY A 275 -1.03 16.38 -10.43
C GLY A 275 -1.13 17.57 -11.39
N LYS A 276 -1.38 17.37 -12.70
CA LYS A 276 -1.61 18.46 -13.67
C LYS A 276 -3.09 18.87 -13.70
N THR A 277 -3.97 17.90 -13.69
CA THR A 277 -5.42 18.13 -13.66
C THR A 277 -5.99 18.17 -12.25
N HIS A 278 -5.19 17.80 -11.24
CA HIS A 278 -5.56 17.74 -9.82
C HIS A 278 -6.69 16.74 -9.53
N ARG A 279 -6.82 15.70 -10.36
CA ARG A 279 -7.89 14.71 -10.31
C ARG A 279 -7.36 13.34 -9.93
N LEU A 280 -8.21 12.58 -9.27
CA LEU A 280 -7.99 11.17 -8.99
C LEU A 280 -8.89 10.35 -9.92
N THR A 281 -8.32 9.42 -10.66
CA THR A 281 -9.08 8.38 -11.37
C THR A 281 -8.95 7.07 -10.61
N VAL A 282 -10.08 6.49 -10.23
CA VAL A 282 -10.12 5.15 -9.62
C VAL A 282 -10.51 4.15 -10.71
N LEU A 283 -9.57 3.29 -11.05
CA LEU A 283 -9.76 2.24 -12.06
C LEU A 283 -10.28 0.98 -11.34
N VAL A 284 -11.41 0.44 -11.79
CA VAL A 284 -12.02 -0.79 -11.28
C VAL A 284 -12.14 -1.76 -12.44
N ARG A 285 -11.71 -3.00 -12.24
CA ARG A 285 -11.78 -4.04 -13.26
C ARG A 285 -12.79 -5.13 -12.87
N PRO A 286 -13.26 -5.94 -13.84
CA PRO A 286 -14.16 -7.04 -13.57
C PRO A 286 -13.65 -7.97 -12.47
N PRO A 287 -14.55 -8.60 -11.68
CA PRO A 287 -14.18 -9.56 -10.66
C PRO A 287 -13.36 -10.73 -11.21
N MET A 288 -12.44 -11.23 -10.37
CA MET A 288 -11.58 -12.38 -10.69
C MET A 288 -12.25 -13.71 -10.32
N ASP A 289 -13.45 -13.96 -10.79
CA ASP A 289 -14.24 -15.15 -10.41
C ASP A 289 -13.62 -16.46 -10.96
N ASP A 290 -12.79 -16.34 -12.01
CA ASP A 290 -11.99 -17.42 -12.58
C ASP A 290 -11.00 -18.06 -11.59
N LEU A 291 -10.73 -17.39 -10.47
CA LEU A 291 -9.77 -17.88 -9.46
C LEU A 291 -10.38 -18.80 -8.42
N LEU A 292 -11.69 -18.98 -8.39
CA LEU A 292 -12.35 -19.73 -7.31
C LEU A 292 -11.85 -21.19 -7.20
N ASP A 293 -11.59 -21.83 -8.34
CA ASP A 293 -11.12 -23.21 -8.41
C ASP A 293 -9.69 -23.33 -8.97
N ALA A 294 -8.99 -22.22 -9.14
CA ALA A 294 -7.64 -22.20 -9.63
C ALA A 294 -6.64 -22.71 -8.59
N ASP A 295 -5.49 -23.22 -9.05
CA ASP A 295 -4.36 -23.57 -8.21
C ASP A 295 -3.57 -22.34 -7.76
N ASP A 296 -2.72 -22.50 -6.75
CA ASP A 296 -1.96 -21.42 -6.14
C ASP A 296 -1.04 -20.70 -7.15
N ARG A 297 -0.47 -21.41 -8.11
CA ARG A 297 0.39 -20.84 -9.15
C ARG A 297 -0.41 -19.96 -10.12
N THR A 298 -1.56 -20.42 -10.55
CA THR A 298 -2.49 -19.65 -11.40
C THR A 298 -2.97 -18.41 -10.67
N ILE A 299 -3.38 -18.54 -9.40
CA ILE A 299 -3.80 -17.41 -8.57
C ILE A 299 -2.68 -16.38 -8.46
N ALA A 300 -1.46 -16.79 -8.12
CA ALA A 300 -0.31 -15.90 -8.00
C ALA A 300 -0.02 -15.15 -9.32
N ARG A 301 -0.07 -15.86 -10.46
CA ARG A 301 0.16 -15.25 -11.78
C ARG A 301 -0.93 -14.23 -12.12
N ARG A 302 -2.19 -14.59 -11.93
CA ARG A 302 -3.34 -13.69 -12.18
C ARG A 302 -3.30 -12.43 -11.30
N MET A 303 -2.88 -12.56 -10.03
CA MET A 303 -2.65 -11.39 -9.17
C MET A 303 -1.59 -10.45 -9.75
N ASN A 304 -0.47 -10.99 -10.25
CA ASN A 304 0.57 -10.19 -10.88
C ASN A 304 0.09 -9.56 -12.19
N GLU A 305 -0.72 -10.27 -13.00
CA GLU A 305 -1.31 -9.73 -14.23
C GLU A 305 -2.17 -8.50 -13.97
N GLU A 306 -3.01 -8.52 -12.93
CA GLU A 306 -3.81 -7.35 -12.60
C GLU A 306 -2.94 -6.15 -12.17
N VAL A 307 -1.84 -6.40 -11.44
CA VAL A 307 -0.85 -5.34 -11.17
C VAL A 307 -0.24 -4.80 -12.47
N GLU A 308 0.16 -5.69 -13.38
CA GLU A 308 0.76 -5.31 -14.66
C GLU A 308 -0.19 -4.50 -15.54
N ILE A 309 -1.47 -4.89 -15.62
CA ILE A 309 -2.50 -4.19 -16.40
C ILE A 309 -2.67 -2.75 -15.90
N PHE A 310 -2.73 -2.54 -14.59
CA PHE A 310 -2.85 -1.20 -14.02
C PHE A 310 -1.57 -0.37 -14.16
N VAL A 311 -0.43 -0.99 -13.93
CA VAL A 311 0.84 -0.28 -13.79
C VAL A 311 1.49 0.04 -15.13
N LYS A 312 1.33 -0.79 -16.17
CA LYS A 312 1.92 -0.52 -17.50
C LYS A 312 1.55 0.85 -18.06
N PRO A 313 0.27 1.28 -18.05
CA PRO A 313 -0.10 2.63 -18.53
C PRO A 313 0.17 3.75 -17.50
N HIS A 314 0.41 3.42 -16.23
CA HIS A 314 0.54 4.37 -15.11
C HIS A 314 1.76 4.03 -14.25
N THR A 315 2.92 3.82 -14.88
CA THR A 315 4.13 3.33 -14.21
C THR A 315 4.59 4.24 -13.06
N GLU A 316 4.38 5.53 -13.17
CA GLU A 316 4.74 6.54 -12.17
C GLU A 316 3.86 6.51 -10.91
N GLN A 317 2.68 5.86 -10.97
CA GLN A 317 1.77 5.76 -9.82
C GLN A 317 2.14 4.63 -8.86
N TYR A 318 2.88 3.64 -9.34
CA TYR A 318 3.21 2.47 -8.56
C TYR A 318 4.41 2.72 -7.61
N THR A 319 4.34 2.15 -6.41
CA THR A 319 5.35 2.39 -5.36
C THR A 319 6.62 1.56 -5.57
N TRP A 320 7.42 1.90 -6.60
CA TRP A 320 8.66 1.19 -6.97
C TRP A 320 9.73 1.16 -5.89
N ILE A 321 9.61 1.94 -4.82
CA ILE A 321 10.55 1.94 -3.70
C ILE A 321 10.45 0.71 -2.79
N LEU A 322 9.43 -0.12 -2.95
CA LEU A 322 9.27 -1.38 -2.22
C LEU A 322 10.31 -2.42 -2.67
N LYS A 323 10.64 -3.35 -1.79
CA LYS A 323 11.50 -4.49 -2.14
C LYS A 323 10.69 -5.61 -2.78
N LEU A 324 10.23 -5.40 -4.01
CA LEU A 324 9.34 -6.30 -4.75
C LEU A 324 10.00 -7.64 -5.15
N LEU A 325 11.32 -7.61 -5.36
CA LEU A 325 12.13 -8.70 -5.91
C LEU A 325 13.15 -9.24 -4.89
N LYS A 326 12.84 -9.13 -3.59
CA LYS A 326 13.75 -9.54 -2.51
C LYS A 326 14.00 -11.04 -2.52
N THR A 327 12.94 -11.82 -2.67
CA THR A 327 12.99 -13.28 -2.65
C THR A 327 13.24 -13.82 -4.06
N ARG A 328 14.31 -14.60 -4.18
CA ARG A 328 14.74 -15.20 -5.45
C ARG A 328 14.77 -16.72 -5.31
N LYS A 329 14.84 -17.42 -6.45
CA LYS A 329 15.01 -18.87 -6.49
C LYS A 329 16.32 -19.29 -5.79
N PRO A 330 16.42 -20.51 -5.27
CA PRO A 330 17.64 -21.01 -4.64
C PRO A 330 18.88 -20.81 -5.55
N GLY A 331 19.97 -20.30 -4.99
CA GLY A 331 21.21 -20.01 -5.73
C GLY A 331 21.29 -18.63 -6.37
N GLU A 332 20.18 -17.88 -6.48
CA GLU A 332 20.20 -16.53 -7.03
C GLU A 332 20.45 -15.46 -5.96
N ILE A 333 21.20 -14.42 -6.32
CA ILE A 333 21.50 -13.28 -5.45
C ILE A 333 20.34 -12.28 -5.50
N GLU A 334 19.88 -11.83 -4.33
CA GLU A 334 18.91 -10.73 -4.18
C GLU A 334 19.38 -9.49 -4.98
N PRO A 335 18.57 -8.95 -5.91
CA PRO A 335 18.97 -7.82 -6.75
C PRO A 335 19.44 -6.59 -5.97
N TYR A 336 18.84 -6.32 -4.81
CA TYR A 336 19.20 -5.15 -3.98
C TYR A 336 20.56 -5.29 -3.29
N LYS A 337 21.14 -6.49 -3.23
CA LYS A 337 22.48 -6.76 -2.70
C LYS A 337 23.58 -6.67 -3.77
N ARG A 338 23.21 -6.64 -5.06
CA ARG A 338 24.13 -6.52 -6.18
C ARG A 338 24.69 -5.11 -6.26
N LYS A 339 25.95 -4.93 -5.84
CA LYS A 339 26.62 -3.61 -5.83
C LYS A 339 26.96 -3.11 -7.23
N GLU A 340 27.19 -4.03 -8.15
CA GLU A 340 27.56 -3.78 -9.55
C GLU A 340 26.47 -3.12 -10.38
N LEU A 341 25.19 -3.33 -10.04
CA LEU A 341 24.07 -2.77 -10.79
C LEU A 341 24.02 -1.24 -10.75
N PHE A 342 24.41 -0.65 -9.64
CA PHE A 342 24.49 0.78 -9.45
C PHE A 342 25.68 1.09 -8.52
N PRO A 343 26.91 1.14 -9.07
CA PRO A 343 28.10 1.47 -8.28
C PRO A 343 27.95 2.87 -7.69
N LYS A 344 28.41 3.06 -6.45
CA LYS A 344 28.47 4.38 -5.85
C LYS A 344 29.34 5.25 -6.76
N LYS A 345 28.78 6.32 -7.34
CA LYS A 345 29.62 7.36 -7.95
C LYS A 345 30.57 7.85 -6.86
N LYS A 346 31.87 7.71 -7.12
CA LYS A 346 32.95 8.23 -6.25
C LYS A 346 32.87 9.74 -6.10
#